data_f7f8b1a484f2ea2be278786293e0abb5
#
_entry.id   f7f8b1a484f2ea2be278786293e0abb5
#
_cell.length_a   1.000
_cell.length_b   1.000
_cell.length_c   1.000
_cell.angle_alpha   90.00
_cell.angle_beta   90.00
_cell.angle_gamma   90.00
#
_symmetry.space_group_name_H-M   'P 1'
#
loop_
_entity.id
_entity.type
_entity.pdbx_description
1 polymer ?
#
loop_
_entity_poly.entity_id
_entity_poly.type
_entity_poly.pdbx_seq_one_letter_code
_entity_poly.pdbx_strand_id
1 'polypeptide(L)'
;MSGRLEGKVAVITGAASGIGAATAKTYVDHGARVVLGDIQDEAGESMAAALGGASHAIFRHCNVTEEAEVQGLVEAAVSEFGQIDVIFNCAGIVGAVGPMSTTPAEEWKLTIDIMINGVFYGMKHASRYMKEAGSGSIISMSSTAGVMGGLGPHAYAAAKHAVVGMTKNLAAEMGGYGVRVNCIAPAGMATPMVADVMTGDHKNLDETIATLAALSPLKGRAGLAQDVANAALWLASDESGYTSGLTLTVDAGATTGSTAEPPAFAEYAPMVREAGRKGVD
;
A
#
# COMPACT_ATOMS: atom_id res chain seq x y z
N MET A 1 -7.60 16.68 -20.00
CA MET A 1 -7.86 15.22 -19.98
C MET A 1 -8.79 14.98 -18.81
N SER A 2 -9.89 14.25 -19.00
CA SER A 2 -10.73 13.79 -17.90
C SER A 2 -9.87 13.00 -16.91
N GLY A 3 -10.14 13.15 -15.62
CA GLY A 3 -9.39 12.43 -14.59
C GLY A 3 -9.53 10.91 -14.74
N ARG A 4 -8.49 10.15 -14.43
CA ARG A 4 -8.50 8.66 -14.51
C ARG A 4 -9.49 8.02 -13.53
N LEU A 5 -9.95 8.78 -12.52
CA LEU A 5 -10.93 8.37 -11.51
C LEU A 5 -12.17 9.28 -11.53
N GLU A 6 -12.46 9.92 -12.65
CA GLU A 6 -13.61 10.82 -12.77
C GLU A 6 -14.90 10.13 -12.34
N GLY A 7 -15.60 10.73 -11.38
CA GLY A 7 -16.86 10.22 -10.82
C GLY A 7 -16.74 9.02 -9.87
N LYS A 8 -15.54 8.45 -9.66
CA LYS A 8 -15.33 7.35 -8.71
C LYS A 8 -15.30 7.84 -7.27
N VAL A 9 -15.69 6.96 -6.36
CA VAL A 9 -15.65 7.19 -4.90
C VAL A 9 -14.68 6.19 -4.29
N ALA A 10 -13.70 6.71 -3.53
CA ALA A 10 -12.68 5.91 -2.88
C ALA A 10 -12.69 6.07 -1.35
N VAL A 11 -12.52 4.97 -0.64
CA VAL A 11 -12.26 4.92 0.80
C VAL A 11 -10.78 4.65 1.02
N ILE A 12 -10.14 5.40 1.91
CA ILE A 12 -8.70 5.25 2.22
C ILE A 12 -8.53 5.21 3.74
N THR A 13 -7.96 4.14 4.28
CA THR A 13 -7.56 4.06 5.69
C THR A 13 -6.11 4.50 5.87
N GLY A 14 -5.77 5.12 7.01
CA GLY A 14 -4.44 5.71 7.23
C GLY A 14 -4.20 6.93 6.33
N ALA A 15 -5.25 7.73 6.11
CA ALA A 15 -5.27 8.77 5.09
C ALA A 15 -4.67 10.11 5.52
N ALA A 16 -4.40 10.30 6.82
CA ALA A 16 -3.94 11.60 7.35
C ALA A 16 -2.45 11.86 7.11
N SER A 17 -1.66 10.85 6.73
CA SER A 17 -0.21 11.01 6.55
C SER A 17 0.38 10.09 5.48
N GLY A 18 1.63 10.31 5.12
CA GLY A 18 2.45 9.40 4.32
C GLY A 18 1.82 8.97 3.00
N ILE A 19 1.79 7.66 2.76
CA ILE A 19 1.27 7.07 1.52
C ILE A 19 -0.24 7.31 1.37
N GLY A 20 -1.00 7.20 2.48
CA GLY A 20 -2.45 7.43 2.45
C GLY A 20 -2.80 8.84 2.01
N ALA A 21 -2.13 9.84 2.58
CA ALA A 21 -2.31 11.25 2.23
C ALA A 21 -1.92 11.55 0.77
N ALA A 22 -0.78 11.02 0.31
CA ALA A 22 -0.35 11.16 -1.08
C ALA A 22 -1.34 10.51 -2.06
N THR A 23 -1.90 9.36 -1.69
CA THR A 23 -2.91 8.66 -2.49
C THR A 23 -4.23 9.43 -2.52
N ALA A 24 -4.69 9.95 -1.37
CA ALA A 24 -5.90 10.76 -1.30
C ALA A 24 -5.81 11.98 -2.21
N LYS A 25 -4.69 12.71 -2.14
CA LYS A 25 -4.43 13.83 -3.03
C LYS A 25 -4.43 13.41 -4.49
N THR A 26 -3.71 12.36 -4.83
CA THR A 26 -3.63 11.84 -6.21
C THR A 26 -5.02 11.44 -6.74
N TYR A 27 -5.84 10.80 -5.92
CA TYR A 27 -7.18 10.38 -6.34
C TYR A 27 -8.10 11.59 -6.61
N VAL A 28 -8.08 12.60 -5.73
CA VAL A 28 -8.85 13.84 -5.95
C VAL A 28 -8.36 14.61 -7.17
N ASP A 29 -7.04 14.74 -7.37
CA ASP A 29 -6.45 15.37 -8.56
C ASP A 29 -6.87 14.67 -9.87
N HIS A 30 -7.30 13.40 -9.79
CA HIS A 30 -7.79 12.60 -10.90
C HIS A 30 -9.32 12.43 -10.94
N GLY A 31 -10.07 13.26 -10.20
CA GLY A 31 -11.53 13.37 -10.28
C GLY A 31 -12.31 12.44 -9.35
N ALA A 32 -11.66 11.74 -8.43
CA ALA A 32 -12.35 10.96 -7.41
C ALA A 32 -12.88 11.83 -6.27
N ARG A 33 -13.94 11.36 -5.61
CA ARG A 33 -14.32 11.77 -4.26
C ARG A 33 -13.77 10.77 -3.26
N VAL A 34 -13.31 11.24 -2.10
CA VAL A 34 -12.63 10.37 -1.13
C VAL A 34 -13.24 10.45 0.28
N VAL A 35 -13.31 9.30 0.93
CA VAL A 35 -13.58 9.20 2.37
C VAL A 35 -12.28 8.80 3.05
N LEU A 36 -11.79 9.68 3.91
CA LEU A 36 -10.52 9.57 4.61
C LEU A 36 -10.75 9.01 6.00
N GLY A 37 -10.18 7.86 6.31
CA GLY A 37 -10.20 7.25 7.64
C GLY A 37 -8.83 7.29 8.30
N ASP A 38 -8.74 7.82 9.51
CA ASP A 38 -7.52 7.83 10.32
C ASP A 38 -7.88 8.03 11.80
N ILE A 39 -6.95 7.73 12.69
CA ILE A 39 -7.05 8.04 14.12
C ILE A 39 -6.57 9.47 14.46
N GLN A 40 -5.93 10.14 13.54
CA GLN A 40 -5.37 11.49 13.68
C GLN A 40 -6.39 12.53 13.22
N ASP A 41 -7.35 12.87 14.08
CA ASP A 41 -8.51 13.70 13.73
C ASP A 41 -8.14 15.05 13.12
N GLU A 42 -7.28 15.83 13.79
CA GLU A 42 -6.88 17.17 13.32
C GLU A 42 -6.19 17.12 11.95
N ALA A 43 -5.32 16.14 11.75
CA ALA A 43 -4.61 15.97 10.48
C ALA A 43 -5.54 15.50 9.37
N GLY A 44 -6.48 14.60 9.67
CA GLY A 44 -7.48 14.09 8.73
C GLY A 44 -8.47 15.18 8.30
N GLU A 45 -8.99 15.97 9.23
CA GLU A 45 -9.86 17.12 8.95
C GLU A 45 -9.15 18.18 8.10
N SER A 46 -7.90 18.50 8.45
CA SER A 46 -7.06 19.41 7.67
C SER A 46 -6.83 18.90 6.25
N MET A 47 -6.57 17.61 6.09
CA MET A 47 -6.41 16.99 4.78
C MET A 47 -7.71 17.07 3.96
N ALA A 48 -8.87 16.73 4.53
CA ALA A 48 -10.14 16.81 3.84
C ALA A 48 -10.44 18.26 3.38
N ALA A 49 -10.18 19.25 4.23
CA ALA A 49 -10.33 20.66 3.88
C ALA A 49 -9.40 21.07 2.74
N ALA A 50 -8.13 20.65 2.78
CA ALA A 50 -7.13 20.95 1.74
C ALA A 50 -7.47 20.31 0.39
N LEU A 51 -8.19 19.19 0.39
CA LEU A 51 -8.65 18.49 -0.82
C LEU A 51 -9.97 19.03 -1.40
N GLY A 52 -10.47 20.15 -0.89
CA GLY A 52 -11.68 20.81 -1.39
C GLY A 52 -12.94 20.58 -0.55
N GLY A 53 -12.80 20.03 0.65
CA GLY A 53 -13.88 19.82 1.61
C GLY A 53 -14.94 18.83 1.13
N ALA A 54 -16.15 18.94 1.68
CA ALA A 54 -17.22 17.95 1.56
C ALA A 54 -17.65 17.62 0.13
N SER A 55 -17.35 18.45 -0.86
CA SER A 55 -17.63 18.14 -2.28
C SER A 55 -16.68 17.10 -2.89
N HIS A 56 -15.46 16.96 -2.33
CA HIS A 56 -14.41 16.09 -2.84
C HIS A 56 -13.85 15.12 -1.79
N ALA A 57 -13.77 15.55 -0.53
CA ALA A 57 -13.17 14.77 0.54
C ALA A 57 -13.91 14.96 1.85
N ILE A 58 -14.20 13.89 2.55
CA ILE A 58 -14.69 13.90 3.92
C ILE A 58 -13.77 13.07 4.80
N PHE A 59 -13.62 13.48 6.05
CA PHE A 59 -12.88 12.75 7.06
C PHE A 59 -13.84 12.05 8.03
N ARG A 60 -13.45 10.88 8.49
CA ARG A 60 -14.09 10.15 9.60
C ARG A 60 -12.99 9.56 10.48
N HIS A 61 -13.12 9.74 11.79
CA HIS A 61 -12.28 8.97 12.73
C HIS A 61 -12.43 7.49 12.46
N CYS A 62 -11.31 6.77 12.37
CA CYS A 62 -11.32 5.34 12.11
C CYS A 62 -10.10 4.66 12.72
N ASN A 63 -10.32 3.98 13.83
CA ASN A 63 -9.41 2.99 14.37
C ASN A 63 -9.68 1.66 13.67
N VAL A 64 -8.76 1.22 12.83
CA VAL A 64 -8.94 0.00 12.02
C VAL A 64 -8.97 -1.30 12.85
N THR A 65 -8.67 -1.26 14.15
CA THR A 65 -8.87 -2.41 15.05
C THR A 65 -10.33 -2.59 15.44
N GLU A 66 -11.16 -1.57 15.25
CA GLU A 66 -12.58 -1.57 15.57
C GLU A 66 -13.40 -1.81 14.29
N GLU A 67 -13.94 -3.03 14.14
CA GLU A 67 -14.68 -3.40 12.94
C GLU A 67 -15.82 -2.44 12.61
N ALA A 68 -16.55 -1.97 13.63
CA ALA A 68 -17.66 -1.05 13.45
C ALA A 68 -17.24 0.31 12.85
N GLU A 69 -16.04 0.79 13.18
CA GLU A 69 -15.53 2.04 12.63
C GLU A 69 -15.13 1.88 11.16
N VAL A 70 -14.50 0.76 10.79
CA VAL A 70 -14.21 0.45 9.38
C VAL A 70 -15.50 0.26 8.58
N GLN A 71 -16.51 -0.39 9.15
CA GLN A 71 -17.84 -0.49 8.53
C GLN A 71 -18.44 0.90 8.30
N GLY A 72 -18.47 1.74 9.33
CA GLY A 72 -18.99 3.10 9.24
C GLY A 72 -18.24 3.97 8.22
N LEU A 73 -16.92 3.76 8.07
CA LEU A 73 -16.12 4.45 7.05
C LEU A 73 -16.56 4.06 5.63
N VAL A 74 -16.80 2.77 5.37
CA VAL A 74 -17.31 2.29 4.08
C VAL A 74 -18.74 2.76 3.82
N GLU A 75 -19.61 2.71 4.84
CA GLU A 75 -20.99 3.19 4.77
C GLU A 75 -21.06 4.70 4.50
N ALA A 76 -20.09 5.49 5.00
CA ALA A 76 -19.99 6.91 4.72
C ALA A 76 -19.77 7.19 3.21
N ALA A 77 -19.03 6.36 2.49
CA ALA A 77 -18.89 6.52 1.04
C ALA A 77 -20.23 6.36 0.32
N VAL A 78 -21.01 5.39 0.73
CA VAL A 78 -22.34 5.13 0.14
C VAL A 78 -23.35 6.20 0.53
N SER A 79 -23.39 6.62 1.80
CA SER A 79 -24.37 7.59 2.28
C SER A 79 -24.10 9.02 1.78
N GLU A 80 -22.82 9.43 1.71
CA GLU A 80 -22.46 10.80 1.33
C GLU A 80 -22.27 10.96 -0.19
N PHE A 81 -21.78 9.91 -0.85
CA PHE A 81 -21.42 9.97 -2.28
C PHE A 81 -22.18 9.00 -3.17
N GLY A 82 -23.02 8.14 -2.61
CA GLY A 82 -23.93 7.25 -3.32
C GLY A 82 -23.33 5.91 -3.76
N GLN A 83 -22.00 5.70 -3.63
CA GLN A 83 -21.33 4.48 -4.09
C GLN A 83 -19.97 4.29 -3.41
N ILE A 84 -19.37 3.12 -3.63
CA ILE A 84 -17.95 2.85 -3.37
C ILE A 84 -17.36 2.09 -4.54
N ASP A 85 -16.37 2.67 -5.22
CA ASP A 85 -15.66 2.07 -6.36
C ASP A 85 -14.30 1.52 -5.95
N VAL A 86 -13.65 2.15 -4.99
CA VAL A 86 -12.29 1.81 -4.56
C VAL A 86 -12.20 1.78 -3.05
N ILE A 87 -11.52 0.78 -2.51
CA ILE A 87 -11.00 0.85 -1.15
C ILE A 87 -9.48 0.67 -1.17
N PHE A 88 -8.77 1.55 -0.48
CA PHE A 88 -7.34 1.43 -0.24
C PHE A 88 -7.07 1.22 1.25
N ASN A 89 -6.84 -0.03 1.63
CA ASN A 89 -6.47 -0.43 2.99
C ASN A 89 -4.98 -0.10 3.21
N CYS A 90 -4.70 1.12 3.68
CA CYS A 90 -3.34 1.66 3.80
C CYS A 90 -2.89 1.85 5.25
N ALA A 91 -3.80 1.90 6.21
CA ALA A 91 -3.46 2.02 7.64
C ALA A 91 -2.45 0.95 8.06
N GLY A 92 -1.45 1.36 8.83
CA GLY A 92 -0.42 0.44 9.30
C GLY A 92 0.63 1.12 10.16
N ILE A 93 1.39 0.32 10.85
CA ILE A 93 2.47 0.69 11.76
C ILE A 93 3.70 -0.18 11.49
N VAL A 94 4.84 0.15 12.09
CA VAL A 94 6.00 -0.77 12.12
C VAL A 94 5.71 -1.96 13.04
N GLY A 95 4.98 -1.72 14.12
CA GLY A 95 4.56 -2.73 15.08
C GLY A 95 5.69 -3.19 16.00
N ALA A 96 5.56 -4.40 16.54
CA ALA A 96 6.52 -4.99 17.46
C ALA A 96 7.90 -5.18 16.81
N VAL A 97 8.93 -4.63 17.42
CA VAL A 97 10.32 -4.69 16.97
C VAL A 97 11.18 -5.46 17.97
N GLY A 98 12.02 -6.36 17.47
CA GLY A 98 12.96 -7.11 18.30
C GLY A 98 13.09 -8.58 17.89
N PRO A 99 13.95 -9.35 18.59
CA PRO A 99 14.09 -10.78 18.36
C PRO A 99 12.79 -11.53 18.66
N MET A 100 12.48 -12.58 17.90
CA MET A 100 11.28 -13.40 18.08
C MET A 100 11.12 -13.89 19.53
N SER A 101 12.22 -14.29 20.16
CA SER A 101 12.21 -14.86 21.51
C SER A 101 11.85 -13.87 22.62
N THR A 102 11.90 -12.56 22.35
CA THR A 102 11.66 -11.50 23.35
C THR A 102 10.54 -10.54 22.95
N THR A 103 9.93 -10.74 21.79
CA THR A 103 8.80 -9.92 21.32
C THR A 103 7.62 -10.07 22.28
N PRO A 104 7.09 -8.97 22.88
CA PRO A 104 5.93 -9.04 23.77
C PRO A 104 4.67 -9.49 23.02
N ALA A 105 3.91 -10.40 23.63
CA ALA A 105 2.72 -10.96 22.99
C ALA A 105 1.63 -9.91 22.76
N GLU A 106 1.53 -8.90 23.60
CA GLU A 106 0.57 -7.79 23.47
C GLU A 106 0.90 -6.92 22.27
N GLU A 107 2.17 -6.58 22.07
CA GLU A 107 2.60 -5.80 20.91
C GLU A 107 2.46 -6.59 19.61
N TRP A 108 2.73 -7.90 19.65
CA TRP A 108 2.44 -8.80 18.55
C TRP A 108 0.96 -8.77 18.18
N LYS A 109 0.06 -8.97 19.15
CA LYS A 109 -1.39 -8.96 18.92
C LYS A 109 -1.86 -7.64 18.33
N LEU A 110 -1.46 -6.50 18.92
CA LEU A 110 -1.82 -5.18 18.41
C LEU A 110 -1.35 -4.98 16.96
N THR A 111 -0.13 -5.43 16.64
CA THR A 111 0.40 -5.36 15.27
C THR A 111 -0.48 -6.17 14.29
N ILE A 112 -0.89 -7.36 14.69
CA ILE A 112 -1.78 -8.22 13.90
C ILE A 112 -3.17 -7.58 13.75
N ASP A 113 -3.73 -7.04 14.84
CA ASP A 113 -5.05 -6.41 14.82
C ASP A 113 -5.10 -5.21 13.86
N ILE A 114 -4.10 -4.35 13.89
CA ILE A 114 -4.01 -3.20 12.97
C ILE A 114 -3.82 -3.68 11.51
N MET A 115 -2.89 -4.59 11.28
CA MET A 115 -2.34 -4.83 9.93
C MET A 115 -2.96 -6.03 9.20
N ILE A 116 -3.64 -6.93 9.92
CA ILE A 116 -4.39 -8.05 9.32
C ILE A 116 -5.88 -7.82 9.50
N ASN A 117 -6.36 -7.66 10.75
CA ASN A 117 -7.79 -7.54 11.00
C ASN A 117 -8.34 -6.24 10.40
N GLY A 118 -7.61 -5.10 10.50
CA GLY A 118 -7.99 -3.86 9.85
C GLY A 118 -8.13 -3.98 8.33
N VAL A 119 -7.20 -4.66 7.67
CA VAL A 119 -7.29 -4.92 6.22
C VAL A 119 -8.46 -5.86 5.90
N PHE A 120 -8.64 -6.91 6.71
CA PHE A 120 -9.77 -7.83 6.56
C PHE A 120 -11.12 -7.10 6.69
N TYR A 121 -11.28 -6.20 7.65
CA TYR A 121 -12.52 -5.44 7.81
C TYR A 121 -12.81 -4.55 6.59
N GLY A 122 -11.79 -3.85 6.08
CA GLY A 122 -11.93 -3.07 4.86
C GLY A 122 -12.33 -3.92 3.65
N MET A 123 -11.67 -5.06 3.43
CA MET A 123 -12.01 -6.03 2.40
C MET A 123 -13.44 -6.53 2.56
N LYS A 124 -13.84 -6.93 3.79
CA LYS A 124 -15.16 -7.49 4.12
C LYS A 124 -16.28 -6.50 3.81
N HIS A 125 -16.19 -5.28 4.30
CA HIS A 125 -17.27 -4.30 4.18
C HIS A 125 -17.37 -3.73 2.77
N ALA A 126 -16.26 -3.42 2.11
CA ALA A 126 -16.28 -2.96 0.71
C ALA A 126 -16.82 -4.04 -0.26
N SER A 127 -16.46 -5.32 -0.04
CA SER A 127 -16.93 -6.43 -0.89
C SER A 127 -18.43 -6.52 -0.95
N ARG A 128 -19.17 -6.19 0.12
CA ARG A 128 -20.63 -6.26 0.15
C ARG A 128 -21.24 -5.35 -0.90
N TYR A 129 -20.86 -4.09 -0.91
CA TYR A 129 -21.37 -3.09 -1.85
C TYR A 129 -20.87 -3.32 -3.28
N MET A 130 -19.59 -3.70 -3.43
CA MET A 130 -19.00 -3.94 -4.74
C MET A 130 -19.58 -5.18 -5.42
N LYS A 131 -19.97 -6.23 -4.68
CA LYS A 131 -20.70 -7.40 -5.21
C LYS A 131 -22.05 -6.99 -5.78
N GLU A 132 -22.80 -6.15 -5.09
CA GLU A 132 -24.11 -5.66 -5.53
C GLU A 132 -23.98 -4.74 -6.74
N ALA A 133 -22.94 -3.89 -6.77
CA ALA A 133 -22.66 -3.00 -7.89
C ALA A 133 -22.12 -3.72 -9.13
N GLY A 134 -21.60 -4.95 -8.98
CA GLY A 134 -20.98 -5.71 -10.07
C GLY A 134 -19.63 -5.13 -10.53
N SER A 135 -18.99 -4.27 -9.73
CA SER A 135 -17.72 -3.63 -10.05
C SER A 135 -17.02 -3.12 -8.79
N GLY A 136 -15.71 -2.94 -8.86
CA GLY A 136 -14.92 -2.35 -7.77
C GLY A 136 -13.43 -2.67 -7.86
N SER A 137 -12.64 -1.95 -7.06
CA SER A 137 -11.20 -2.20 -6.90
C SER A 137 -10.84 -2.19 -5.41
N ILE A 138 -10.43 -3.32 -4.89
CA ILE A 138 -9.91 -3.48 -3.53
C ILE A 138 -8.39 -3.50 -3.61
N ILE A 139 -7.75 -2.53 -2.96
CA ILE A 139 -6.29 -2.38 -2.95
C ILE A 139 -5.84 -2.43 -1.49
N SER A 140 -4.80 -3.21 -1.19
CA SER A 140 -4.27 -3.31 0.16
C SER A 140 -2.77 -3.09 0.21
N MET A 141 -2.31 -2.47 1.30
CA MET A 141 -0.89 -2.19 1.50
C MET A 141 -0.18 -3.41 2.08
N SER A 142 0.60 -4.11 1.24
CA SER A 142 1.61 -5.05 1.68
C SER A 142 2.96 -4.33 1.90
N SER A 143 4.05 -4.98 1.63
CA SER A 143 5.44 -4.49 1.69
C SER A 143 6.35 -5.47 0.96
N THR A 144 7.57 -5.08 0.60
CA THR A 144 8.63 -6.04 0.25
C THR A 144 8.85 -7.08 1.36
N ALA A 145 8.63 -6.72 2.63
CA ALA A 145 8.61 -7.66 3.76
C ALA A 145 7.43 -8.67 3.72
N GLY A 146 6.47 -8.50 2.83
CA GLY A 146 5.39 -9.46 2.57
C GLY A 146 5.68 -10.43 1.42
N VAL A 147 6.81 -10.28 0.74
CA VAL A 147 7.23 -11.14 -0.38
C VAL A 147 8.61 -11.74 -0.19
N MET A 148 9.41 -11.20 0.73
CA MET A 148 10.77 -11.65 1.01
C MET A 148 11.07 -11.56 2.51
N GLY A 149 11.80 -12.53 3.06
CA GLY A 149 12.23 -12.53 4.46
C GLY A 149 13.36 -11.53 4.74
N GLY A 150 13.50 -11.13 6.02
CA GLY A 150 14.61 -10.28 6.48
C GLY A 150 14.44 -8.77 6.24
N LEU A 151 13.30 -8.33 5.72
CA LEU A 151 13.06 -6.93 5.33
C LEU A 151 12.18 -6.14 6.32
N GLY A 152 11.87 -6.70 7.48
CA GLY A 152 11.08 -6.04 8.52
C GLY A 152 10.95 -6.85 9.79
N PRO A 153 10.38 -6.26 10.86
CA PRO A 153 10.11 -6.97 12.11
C PRO A 153 9.22 -8.20 11.90
N HIS A 154 9.30 -9.18 12.80
CA HIS A 154 8.61 -10.46 12.64
C HIS A 154 7.09 -10.34 12.51
N ALA A 155 6.43 -9.56 13.39
CA ALA A 155 4.98 -9.34 13.33
C ALA A 155 4.58 -8.58 12.04
N TYR A 156 5.36 -7.58 11.66
CA TYR A 156 5.19 -6.83 10.41
C TYR A 156 5.27 -7.76 9.19
N ALA A 157 6.36 -8.54 9.09
CA ALA A 157 6.56 -9.45 7.97
C ALA A 157 5.43 -10.50 7.88
N ALA A 158 5.03 -11.07 9.02
CA ALA A 158 3.90 -12.01 9.08
C ALA A 158 2.61 -11.35 8.57
N ALA A 159 2.30 -10.14 9.04
CA ALA A 159 1.11 -9.41 8.60
C ALA A 159 1.15 -9.08 7.11
N LYS A 160 2.28 -8.62 6.58
CA LYS A 160 2.39 -8.26 5.16
C LYS A 160 2.35 -9.48 4.22
N HIS A 161 2.82 -10.66 4.65
CA HIS A 161 2.58 -11.93 3.95
C HIS A 161 1.09 -12.34 4.00
N ALA A 162 0.41 -12.14 5.14
CA ALA A 162 -1.02 -12.41 5.26
C ALA A 162 -1.83 -11.56 4.28
N VAL A 163 -1.50 -10.28 4.11
CA VAL A 163 -2.15 -9.39 3.13
C VAL A 163 -2.01 -9.92 1.71
N VAL A 164 -0.83 -10.44 1.32
CA VAL A 164 -0.63 -11.08 0.01
C VAL A 164 -1.53 -12.32 -0.14
N GLY A 165 -1.62 -13.15 0.89
CA GLY A 165 -2.48 -14.33 0.91
C GLY A 165 -3.96 -13.97 0.77
N MET A 166 -4.45 -13.02 1.59
CA MET A 166 -5.83 -12.53 1.53
C MET A 166 -6.16 -11.92 0.17
N THR A 167 -5.24 -11.14 -0.42
CA THR A 167 -5.42 -10.55 -1.74
C THR A 167 -5.68 -11.61 -2.82
N LYS A 168 -4.86 -12.66 -2.88
CA LYS A 168 -5.00 -13.73 -3.87
C LYS A 168 -6.29 -14.51 -3.68
N ASN A 169 -6.62 -14.83 -2.44
CA ASN A 169 -7.81 -15.63 -2.14
C ASN A 169 -9.10 -14.83 -2.43
N LEU A 170 -9.15 -13.56 -2.01
CA LEU A 170 -10.29 -12.71 -2.26
C LEU A 170 -10.44 -12.37 -3.76
N ALA A 171 -9.34 -12.25 -4.51
CA ALA A 171 -9.39 -12.05 -5.97
C ALA A 171 -10.09 -13.21 -6.67
N ALA A 172 -9.85 -14.45 -6.24
CA ALA A 172 -10.52 -15.62 -6.79
C ALA A 172 -12.02 -15.64 -6.46
N GLU A 173 -12.41 -15.19 -5.26
CA GLU A 173 -13.83 -15.07 -4.88
C GLU A 173 -14.54 -13.95 -5.65
N MET A 174 -13.91 -12.78 -5.74
CA MET A 174 -14.56 -11.56 -6.21
C MET A 174 -14.59 -11.43 -7.73
N GLY A 175 -13.79 -12.21 -8.46
CA GLY A 175 -13.71 -12.14 -9.92
C GLY A 175 -15.06 -12.39 -10.62
N GLY A 176 -15.87 -13.33 -10.12
CA GLY A 176 -17.21 -13.60 -10.62
C GLY A 176 -18.22 -12.45 -10.44
N TYR A 177 -17.87 -11.44 -9.63
CA TYR A 177 -18.67 -10.24 -9.40
C TYR A 177 -18.11 -9.00 -10.10
N GLY A 178 -17.11 -9.15 -10.96
CA GLY A 178 -16.50 -8.00 -11.65
C GLY A 178 -15.61 -7.12 -10.75
N VAL A 179 -15.23 -7.60 -9.58
CA VAL A 179 -14.41 -6.84 -8.62
C VAL A 179 -12.96 -7.32 -8.67
N ARG A 180 -12.03 -6.37 -8.78
CA ARG A 180 -10.59 -6.64 -8.79
C ARG A 180 -10.02 -6.49 -7.37
N VAL A 181 -9.08 -7.35 -7.01
CA VAL A 181 -8.41 -7.31 -5.69
C VAL A 181 -6.91 -7.43 -5.89
N ASN A 182 -6.16 -6.42 -5.46
CA ASN A 182 -4.71 -6.36 -5.62
C ASN A 182 -4.03 -5.83 -4.36
N CYS A 183 -2.74 -6.02 -4.22
CA CYS A 183 -1.95 -5.35 -3.19
C CYS A 183 -0.69 -4.72 -3.76
N ILE A 184 -0.20 -3.68 -3.07
CA ILE A 184 1.05 -3.00 -3.39
C ILE A 184 2.07 -3.37 -2.32
N ALA A 185 3.27 -3.72 -2.74
CA ALA A 185 4.39 -4.13 -1.89
C ALA A 185 5.58 -3.16 -2.07
N PRO A 186 5.56 -1.99 -1.40
CA PRO A 186 6.66 -1.04 -1.49
C PRO A 186 7.87 -1.48 -0.68
N ALA A 187 9.05 -1.01 -1.10
CA ALA A 187 10.25 -0.93 -0.27
C ALA A 187 10.18 0.26 0.69
N GLY A 188 11.30 0.69 1.25
CA GLY A 188 11.37 1.91 2.06
C GLY A 188 10.96 3.15 1.27
N MET A 189 9.89 3.81 1.73
CA MET A 189 9.38 5.06 1.14
C MET A 189 9.60 6.20 2.12
N ALA A 190 10.03 7.37 1.63
CA ALA A 190 10.17 8.56 2.45
C ALA A 190 8.79 9.03 2.94
N THR A 191 8.50 8.67 4.18
CA THR A 191 7.25 8.95 4.90
C THR A 191 7.56 9.28 6.35
N PRO A 192 6.66 9.91 7.11
CA PRO A 192 6.87 10.15 8.53
C PRO A 192 7.21 8.89 9.33
N MET A 193 6.59 7.74 9.01
CA MET A 193 6.89 6.46 9.66
C MET A 193 8.35 6.01 9.42
N VAL A 194 8.84 6.10 8.19
CA VAL A 194 10.21 5.70 7.85
C VAL A 194 11.22 6.71 8.38
N ALA A 195 10.89 8.00 8.38
CA ALA A 195 11.72 9.04 8.98
C ALA A 195 11.91 8.81 10.47
N ASP A 196 10.85 8.48 11.21
CA ASP A 196 10.93 8.15 12.63
C ASP A 196 11.86 6.95 12.90
N VAL A 197 11.71 5.89 12.11
CA VAL A 197 12.56 4.69 12.23
C VAL A 197 14.04 4.98 11.94
N MET A 198 14.32 5.81 10.92
CA MET A 198 15.70 6.04 10.45
C MET A 198 16.42 7.14 11.20
N THR A 199 15.69 8.17 11.66
CA THR A 199 16.29 9.39 12.22
C THR A 199 15.84 9.68 13.66
N GLY A 200 14.79 9.00 14.15
CA GLY A 200 14.14 9.31 15.43
C GLY A 200 13.26 10.57 15.38
N ASP A 201 13.08 11.17 14.20
CA ASP A 201 12.20 12.34 13.99
C ASP A 201 11.34 12.14 12.75
N HIS A 202 10.03 11.95 12.97
CA HIS A 202 9.06 11.73 11.90
C HIS A 202 8.95 12.90 10.90
N LYS A 203 9.51 14.07 11.20
CA LYS A 203 9.53 15.25 10.32
C LYS A 203 10.79 15.34 9.47
N ASN A 204 11.83 14.58 9.79
CA ASN A 204 13.12 14.64 9.09
C ASN A 204 13.10 13.87 7.76
N LEU A 205 12.27 14.36 6.83
CA LEU A 205 12.11 13.73 5.51
C LEU A 205 13.33 13.93 4.61
N ASP A 206 14.04 15.05 4.73
CA ASP A 206 15.18 15.37 3.86
C ASP A 206 16.33 14.36 4.06
N GLU A 207 16.71 14.08 5.30
CA GLU A 207 17.72 13.07 5.62
C GLU A 207 17.26 11.67 5.23
N THR A 208 15.98 11.36 5.45
CA THR A 208 15.37 10.10 5.05
C THR A 208 15.45 9.90 3.53
N ILE A 209 15.13 10.92 2.75
CA ILE A 209 15.24 10.91 1.28
C ILE A 209 16.69 10.69 0.86
N ALA A 210 17.64 11.42 1.45
CA ALA A 210 19.05 11.27 1.13
C ALA A 210 19.56 9.85 1.40
N THR A 211 19.21 9.29 2.55
CA THR A 211 19.57 7.92 2.95
C THR A 211 18.96 6.88 2.02
N LEU A 212 17.66 6.99 1.74
CA LEU A 212 16.98 6.06 0.82
C LEU A 212 17.53 6.15 -0.61
N ALA A 213 17.90 7.35 -1.07
CA ALA A 213 18.53 7.53 -2.38
C ALA A 213 19.90 6.86 -2.47
N ALA A 214 20.68 6.90 -1.37
CA ALA A 214 21.99 6.25 -1.30
C ALA A 214 21.89 4.71 -1.29
N LEU A 215 20.83 4.18 -0.69
CA LEU A 215 20.58 2.73 -0.57
C LEU A 215 19.78 2.15 -1.76
N SER A 216 19.26 2.99 -2.63
CA SER A 216 18.36 2.55 -3.71
C SER A 216 19.09 1.77 -4.80
N PRO A 217 18.54 0.63 -5.26
CA PRO A 217 19.02 -0.03 -6.48
C PRO A 217 18.98 0.86 -7.73
N LEU A 218 18.00 1.77 -7.81
CA LEU A 218 17.99 2.85 -8.82
C LEU A 218 18.83 4.02 -8.30
N LYS A 219 20.05 4.12 -8.77
CA LYS A 219 21.06 5.07 -8.31
C LYS A 219 20.53 6.50 -8.15
N GLY A 220 20.63 7.02 -6.93
CA GLY A 220 20.22 8.38 -6.58
C GLY A 220 18.71 8.64 -6.52
N ARG A 221 17.88 7.59 -6.59
CA ARG A 221 16.42 7.70 -6.60
C ARG A 221 15.81 7.12 -5.31
N ALA A 222 15.40 7.98 -4.39
CA ALA A 222 14.64 7.53 -3.22
C ALA A 222 13.22 7.07 -3.60
N GLY A 223 12.70 6.09 -2.89
CA GLY A 223 11.27 5.78 -2.91
C GLY A 223 10.47 6.86 -2.21
N LEU A 224 9.41 7.35 -2.82
CA LEU A 224 8.54 8.39 -2.29
C LEU A 224 7.11 7.87 -2.12
N ALA A 225 6.35 8.46 -1.20
CA ALA A 225 4.92 8.16 -1.04
C ALA A 225 4.15 8.30 -2.37
N GLN A 226 4.55 9.25 -3.22
CA GLN A 226 3.96 9.47 -4.54
C GLN A 226 4.15 8.28 -5.49
N ASP A 227 5.23 7.51 -5.38
CA ASP A 227 5.45 6.33 -6.23
C ASP A 227 4.40 5.26 -5.95
N VAL A 228 4.04 5.10 -4.68
CA VAL A 228 2.96 4.19 -4.26
C VAL A 228 1.60 4.74 -4.64
N ALA A 229 1.38 6.05 -4.50
CA ALA A 229 0.13 6.70 -4.92
C ALA A 229 -0.13 6.55 -6.42
N ASN A 230 0.91 6.62 -7.25
CA ASN A 230 0.80 6.38 -8.70
C ASN A 230 0.43 4.92 -9.03
N ALA A 231 1.00 3.96 -8.30
CA ALA A 231 0.63 2.55 -8.42
C ALA A 231 -0.82 2.31 -7.98
N ALA A 232 -1.24 2.91 -6.86
CA ALA A 232 -2.60 2.85 -6.36
C ALA A 232 -3.59 3.48 -7.35
N LEU A 233 -3.24 4.61 -7.97
CA LEU A 233 -4.04 5.25 -9.00
C LEU A 233 -4.27 4.32 -10.20
N TRP A 234 -3.21 3.65 -10.68
CA TRP A 234 -3.35 2.69 -11.77
C TRP A 234 -4.26 1.52 -11.39
N LEU A 235 -4.09 0.93 -10.20
CA LEU A 235 -4.92 -0.16 -9.71
C LEU A 235 -6.38 0.26 -9.46
N ALA A 236 -6.63 1.51 -9.09
CA ALA A 236 -7.98 2.07 -8.90
C ALA A 236 -8.68 2.35 -10.23
N SER A 237 -7.93 2.65 -11.28
CA SER A 237 -8.46 3.05 -12.60
C SER A 237 -8.85 1.86 -13.45
N ASP A 238 -9.61 2.11 -14.52
CA ASP A 238 -10.03 1.11 -15.50
C ASP A 238 -8.87 0.62 -16.38
N GLU A 239 -7.72 1.31 -16.36
CA GLU A 239 -6.50 0.89 -17.07
C GLU A 239 -5.95 -0.44 -16.54
N SER A 240 -6.23 -0.78 -15.28
CA SER A 240 -5.89 -2.08 -14.68
C SER A 240 -7.04 -3.10 -14.76
N GLY A 241 -7.98 -2.92 -15.69
CA GLY A 241 -9.23 -3.68 -15.79
C GLY A 241 -9.07 -5.20 -15.91
N TYR A 242 -7.92 -5.70 -16.36
CA TYR A 242 -7.63 -7.14 -16.46
C TYR A 242 -6.59 -7.61 -15.44
N THR A 243 -6.44 -6.86 -14.31
CA THR A 243 -5.45 -7.17 -13.27
C THR A 243 -6.13 -7.43 -11.94
N SER A 244 -6.09 -8.68 -11.47
CA SER A 244 -6.60 -9.11 -10.16
C SER A 244 -5.71 -10.20 -9.57
N GLY A 245 -5.53 -10.22 -8.24
CA GLY A 245 -4.64 -11.13 -7.53
C GLY A 245 -3.16 -10.74 -7.57
N LEU A 246 -2.83 -9.57 -8.13
CA LEU A 246 -1.46 -9.08 -8.26
C LEU A 246 -0.91 -8.61 -6.91
N THR A 247 0.34 -8.94 -6.65
CA THR A 247 1.21 -8.25 -5.67
C THR A 247 2.18 -7.38 -6.46
N LEU A 248 1.91 -6.08 -6.52
CA LEU A 248 2.70 -5.12 -7.29
C LEU A 248 3.84 -4.58 -6.42
N THR A 249 5.08 -4.98 -6.70
CA THR A 249 6.25 -4.40 -6.02
C THR A 249 6.53 -2.99 -6.54
N VAL A 250 6.81 -2.07 -5.60
CA VAL A 250 7.28 -0.70 -5.88
C VAL A 250 8.57 -0.52 -5.09
N ASP A 251 9.68 -1.05 -5.59
CA ASP A 251 10.88 -1.31 -4.81
C ASP A 251 12.20 -1.07 -5.55
N ALA A 252 12.17 -0.42 -6.69
CA ALA A 252 13.36 -0.17 -7.53
C ALA A 252 14.11 -1.48 -7.91
N GLY A 253 13.43 -2.65 -7.86
CA GLY A 253 14.02 -3.94 -8.14
C GLY A 253 14.74 -4.59 -6.94
N ALA A 254 14.59 -4.07 -5.72
CA ALA A 254 15.27 -4.60 -4.54
C ALA A 254 14.97 -6.10 -4.29
N THR A 255 13.74 -6.54 -4.52
CA THR A 255 13.35 -7.95 -4.34
C THR A 255 13.72 -8.87 -5.51
N THR A 256 14.25 -8.33 -6.61
CA THR A 256 14.70 -9.11 -7.77
C THR A 256 16.18 -9.50 -7.70
N GLY A 257 16.85 -9.21 -6.59
CA GLY A 257 18.27 -9.48 -6.41
C GLY A 257 19.18 -8.34 -6.90
N SER A 258 18.63 -7.13 -7.15
CA SER A 258 19.45 -5.93 -7.43
C SER A 258 20.35 -5.62 -6.26
N THR A 259 21.63 -5.45 -6.52
CA THR A 259 22.65 -5.08 -5.53
C THR A 259 23.28 -3.74 -5.89
N ALA A 260 23.91 -3.08 -4.92
CA ALA A 260 24.69 -1.87 -5.17
C ALA A 260 25.93 -2.16 -6.04
N GLU A 261 26.40 -3.40 -6.10
CA GLU A 261 27.48 -3.87 -6.94
C GLU A 261 26.93 -4.52 -8.21
N PRO A 262 27.61 -4.37 -9.37
CA PRO A 262 27.22 -5.06 -10.59
C PRO A 262 27.19 -6.58 -10.36
N PRO A 263 26.24 -7.31 -10.95
CA PRO A 263 26.23 -8.77 -10.87
C PRO A 263 27.48 -9.35 -11.56
N ALA A 264 27.88 -10.56 -11.16
CA ALA A 264 29.06 -11.23 -11.69
C ALA A 264 29.07 -11.43 -13.23
N PHE A 265 27.92 -11.29 -13.88
CA PHE A 265 27.73 -11.38 -15.34
C PHE A 265 27.50 -9.99 -15.99
N ALA A 266 27.96 -8.90 -15.36
CA ALA A 266 27.79 -7.53 -15.89
C ALA A 266 28.63 -7.26 -17.15
N GLU A 267 29.70 -8.02 -17.36
CA GLU A 267 30.55 -7.95 -18.53
C GLU A 267 30.40 -9.17 -19.43
N TYR A 268 30.54 -8.96 -20.73
CA TYR A 268 30.51 -10.06 -21.68
C TYR A 268 31.67 -11.01 -21.42
N ALA A 269 31.35 -12.29 -21.34
CA ALA A 269 32.32 -13.38 -21.42
C ALA A 269 31.82 -14.43 -22.43
N PRO A 270 32.73 -15.07 -23.19
CA PRO A 270 32.32 -16.13 -24.08
C PRO A 270 31.52 -17.21 -23.34
N MET A 271 30.45 -17.68 -23.97
CA MET A 271 29.62 -18.75 -23.43
C MET A 271 30.46 -19.92 -22.92
N VAL A 272 30.23 -20.32 -21.69
CA VAL A 272 30.86 -21.51 -21.11
C VAL A 272 30.05 -22.76 -21.54
N ARG A 273 30.72 -23.72 -22.10
CA ARG A 273 30.14 -24.97 -22.60
C ARG A 273 30.71 -26.17 -21.88
N GLU A 274 30.29 -27.35 -22.34
CA GLU A 274 30.79 -28.66 -21.87
C GLU A 274 32.31 -28.77 -21.96
N ALA A 275 32.91 -29.47 -21.02
CA ALA A 275 34.36 -29.79 -20.97
C ALA A 275 35.29 -28.56 -21.09
N GLY A 276 34.85 -27.37 -20.60
CA GLY A 276 35.63 -26.14 -20.61
C GLY A 276 35.69 -25.42 -21.96
N ARG A 277 34.94 -25.84 -22.96
CA ARG A 277 34.81 -25.11 -24.23
C ARG A 277 34.14 -23.76 -24.02
N LYS A 278 34.50 -22.77 -24.83
CA LYS A 278 33.97 -21.41 -24.78
C LYS A 278 33.54 -20.94 -26.17
N GLY A 279 32.52 -20.10 -26.21
CA GLY A 279 31.99 -19.55 -27.46
C GLY A 279 31.05 -20.54 -28.17
N VAL A 280 30.74 -20.25 -29.41
CA VAL A 280 29.80 -21.02 -30.25
C VAL A 280 30.46 -22.05 -31.16
N ASP A 281 31.80 -22.00 -31.28
CA ASP A 281 32.59 -22.87 -32.12
C ASP A 281 32.92 -24.20 -31.43
#